data_a6e5a4800f9e0c3c653ce4e9e9f3a09b
#
_entry.id   a6e5a4800f9e0c3c653ce4e9e9f3a09b
#
_cell.length_a   1.000
_cell.length_b   1.000
_cell.length_c   1.000
_cell.angle_alpha   90.00
_cell.angle_beta   90.00
_cell.angle_gamma   90.00
#
_symmetry.space_group_name_H-M   'P 1'
#
loop_
_entity.id
_entity.type
_entity.pdbx_description
1 polymer ?
#
loop_
_entity_poly.entity_id
_entity_poly.type
_entity_poly.pdbx_seq_one_letter_code
_entity_poly.pdbx_strand_id
1 'polypeptide(L)'
;HVPLEVYGTEGTLIVPDPNRFGGPVEFLKKGGEFAEREITAPYADGNYRSLGVADMAHAIRSNRPHRANGSLALHVLEVMEAFQTASDSGRTVTITTQTERPAPLSESLVDGQIGR
;
A
#
# COMPACT_ATOMS: atom_id res chain seq x y z
N HIS A 1 13.85 -3.40 -13.84
CA HIS A 1 12.84 -2.68 -13.07
C HIS A 1 13.39 -2.42 -11.67
N VAL A 2 13.36 -1.21 -11.21
CA VAL A 2 13.88 -0.84 -9.89
C VAL A 2 12.78 -1.09 -8.86
N PRO A 3 13.04 -1.88 -7.79
CA PRO A 3 12.09 -2.05 -6.70
C PRO A 3 11.82 -0.71 -5.99
N LEU A 4 10.74 -0.67 -5.20
CA LEU A 4 10.49 0.45 -4.30
C LEU A 4 11.46 0.37 -3.12
N GLU A 5 12.14 1.47 -2.84
CA GLU A 5 13.06 1.56 -1.71
C GLU A 5 12.57 2.63 -0.73
N VAL A 6 12.51 2.29 0.54
CA VAL A 6 12.12 3.21 1.62
C VAL A 6 13.29 3.35 2.60
N TYR A 7 13.80 4.55 2.72
CA TYR A 7 14.92 4.88 3.60
C TYR A 7 14.41 5.52 4.89
N GLY A 8 14.72 4.92 6.02
CA GLY A 8 14.36 5.38 7.35
C GLY A 8 15.56 5.53 8.27
N THR A 9 15.34 6.11 9.44
CA THR A 9 16.39 6.31 10.47
C THR A 9 16.90 5.02 11.07
N GLU A 10 16.09 3.97 11.06
CA GLU A 10 16.40 2.65 11.62
C GLU A 10 16.87 1.64 10.57
N GLY A 11 16.72 1.93 9.28
CA GLY A 11 17.12 1.03 8.21
C GLY A 11 16.50 1.35 6.87
N THR A 12 16.70 0.44 5.91
CA THR A 12 16.18 0.53 4.55
C THR A 12 15.30 -0.66 4.25
N LEU A 13 14.16 -0.41 3.63
CA LEU A 13 13.23 -1.43 3.17
C LEU A 13 13.26 -1.50 1.65
N ILE A 14 13.39 -2.69 1.10
CA ILE A 14 13.23 -2.96 -0.33
C ILE A 14 11.93 -3.73 -0.52
N VAL A 15 11.03 -3.19 -1.33
CA VAL A 15 9.74 -3.79 -1.66
C VAL A 15 9.79 -4.22 -3.12
N PRO A 16 9.38 -5.44 -3.46
CA PRO A 16 9.40 -5.93 -4.84
C PRO A 16 8.49 -5.11 -5.75
N ASP A 17 8.62 -5.30 -7.03
CA ASP A 17 7.77 -4.67 -8.04
C ASP A 17 6.28 -4.93 -7.72
N PRO A 18 5.49 -3.88 -7.39
CA PRO A 18 4.09 -4.04 -7.00
C PRO A 18 3.20 -4.62 -8.11
N ASN A 19 3.69 -4.65 -9.34
CA ASN A 19 2.97 -5.26 -10.46
C ASN A 19 3.12 -6.79 -10.51
N ARG A 20 3.92 -7.39 -9.66
CA ARG A 20 4.17 -8.84 -9.63
C ARG A 20 3.38 -9.61 -8.58
N PHE A 21 2.50 -9.00 -7.82
CA PHE A 21 1.64 -9.67 -6.82
C PHE A 21 2.41 -10.60 -5.86
N GLY A 22 3.45 -10.10 -5.24
CA GLY A 22 4.26 -10.85 -4.30
C GLY A 22 5.74 -10.67 -4.56
N GLY A 23 6.53 -11.43 -3.85
CA GLY A 23 7.99 -11.40 -3.88
C GLY A 23 8.59 -11.05 -2.53
N PRO A 24 9.91 -11.19 -2.38
CA PRO A 24 10.59 -10.97 -1.12
C PRO A 24 10.55 -9.48 -0.75
N VAL A 25 10.22 -9.20 0.50
CA VAL A 25 10.46 -7.90 1.14
C VAL A 25 11.75 -8.03 1.93
N GLU A 26 12.72 -7.16 1.67
CA GLU A 26 14.01 -7.19 2.33
C GLU A 26 14.17 -5.95 3.23
N PHE A 27 14.74 -6.16 4.40
CA PHE A 27 15.03 -5.11 5.34
C PHE A 27 16.50 -5.11 5.73
N LEU A 28 17.15 -3.97 5.57
CA LEU A 28 18.48 -3.70 6.10
C LEU A 28 18.34 -2.87 7.37
N LYS A 29 18.62 -3.46 8.52
CA LYS A 29 18.76 -2.70 9.76
C LYS A 29 20.06 -1.90 9.76
N LYS A 30 20.04 -0.70 10.33
CA LYS A 30 21.23 0.16 10.43
C LYS A 30 22.42 -0.61 11.02
N GLY A 31 23.51 -0.68 10.27
CA GLY A 31 24.74 -1.40 10.65
C GLY A 31 24.68 -2.92 10.49
N GLY A 32 23.65 -3.47 9.85
CA GLY A 32 23.49 -4.88 9.55
C GLY A 32 23.62 -5.21 8.06
N GLU A 33 23.01 -6.33 7.67
CA GLU A 33 22.90 -6.79 6.30
C GLU A 33 21.42 -6.89 5.90
N PHE A 34 21.15 -6.95 4.59
CA PHE A 34 19.80 -7.21 4.08
C PHE A 34 19.32 -8.59 4.51
N ALA A 35 18.13 -8.67 5.03
CA ALA A 35 17.48 -9.92 5.38
C ALA A 35 16.03 -9.90 4.90
N GLU A 36 15.60 -10.99 4.30
CA GLU A 36 14.22 -11.19 3.89
C GLU A 36 13.30 -11.19 5.13
N ARG A 37 12.13 -10.57 4.98
CA ARG A 37 11.09 -10.53 5.99
C ARG A 37 9.91 -11.38 5.57
N GLU A 38 9.46 -12.23 6.46
CA GLU A 38 8.23 -12.97 6.28
C GLU A 38 7.04 -12.00 6.18
N ILE A 39 6.20 -12.22 5.18
CA ILE A 39 4.96 -11.47 4.99
C ILE A 39 3.83 -12.29 5.63
N THR A 40 3.31 -11.80 6.74
CA THR A 40 2.20 -12.44 7.48
C THR A 40 0.82 -11.95 7.02
N ALA A 41 0.78 -10.92 6.17
CA ALA A 41 -0.48 -10.38 5.66
C ALA A 41 -1.17 -11.39 4.73
N PRO A 42 -2.51 -11.52 4.80
CA PRO A 42 -3.26 -12.34 3.86
C PRO A 42 -3.16 -11.77 2.45
N TYR A 43 -3.32 -12.62 1.45
CA TYR A 43 -3.25 -12.22 0.03
C TYR A 43 -1.90 -11.61 -0.39
N ALA A 44 -0.82 -11.98 0.29
CA ALA A 44 0.52 -11.46 0.03
C ALA A 44 1.15 -12.05 -1.24
N ASP A 45 0.66 -13.18 -1.73
CA ASP A 45 1.14 -13.85 -2.92
C ASP A 45 -0.03 -14.27 -3.81
N GLY A 46 0.08 -14.00 -5.09
CA GLY A 46 -0.97 -14.31 -6.06
C GLY A 46 -1.72 -13.08 -6.60
N ASN A 47 -2.50 -13.30 -7.65
CA ASN A 47 -3.23 -12.23 -8.33
C ASN A 47 -4.61 -12.00 -7.71
N TYR A 48 -4.72 -11.06 -6.81
CA TYR A 48 -5.95 -10.69 -6.11
C TYR A 48 -6.48 -9.29 -6.51
N ARG A 49 -6.42 -8.92 -7.78
CA ARG A 49 -6.87 -7.60 -8.28
C ARG A 49 -8.32 -7.27 -7.94
N SER A 50 -9.20 -8.27 -7.81
CA SER A 50 -10.60 -8.07 -7.44
C SER A 50 -10.84 -7.90 -5.94
N LEU A 51 -9.80 -8.00 -5.09
CA LEU A 51 -9.90 -7.93 -3.64
C LEU A 51 -10.57 -6.63 -3.17
N GLY A 52 -10.22 -5.49 -3.78
CA GLY A 52 -10.84 -4.19 -3.44
C GLY A 52 -12.34 -4.15 -3.72
N VAL A 53 -12.80 -4.76 -4.82
CA VAL A 53 -14.24 -4.86 -5.12
C VAL A 53 -14.95 -5.79 -4.15
N ALA A 54 -14.34 -6.90 -3.79
CA ALA A 54 -14.86 -7.83 -2.79
C ALA A 54 -14.98 -7.17 -1.41
N ASP A 55 -13.95 -6.41 -0.98
CA ASP A 55 -13.99 -5.63 0.26
C ASP A 55 -15.12 -4.59 0.25
N MET A 56 -15.30 -3.87 -0.86
CA MET A 56 -16.38 -2.90 -1.01
C MET A 56 -17.75 -3.56 -0.92
N ALA A 57 -17.98 -4.68 -1.61
CA ALA A 57 -19.25 -5.41 -1.55
C ALA A 57 -19.53 -5.91 -0.12
N HIS A 58 -18.52 -6.44 0.55
CA HIS A 58 -18.64 -6.88 1.94
C HIS A 58 -18.90 -5.70 2.90
N ALA A 59 -18.22 -4.59 2.71
CA ALA A 59 -18.38 -3.38 3.50
C ALA A 59 -19.81 -2.82 3.42
N ILE A 60 -20.39 -2.76 2.20
CA ILE A 60 -21.77 -2.35 1.98
C ILE A 60 -22.74 -3.25 2.78
N ARG A 61 -22.55 -4.58 2.69
CA ARG A 61 -23.41 -5.54 3.40
C ARG A 61 -23.27 -5.48 4.92
N SER A 62 -22.11 -5.10 5.40
CA SER A 62 -21.79 -5.02 6.84
C SER A 62 -21.92 -3.61 7.41
N ASN A 63 -22.37 -2.65 6.61
CA ASN A 63 -22.49 -1.23 6.97
C ASN A 63 -21.21 -0.66 7.60
N ARG A 64 -20.06 -0.93 6.99
CA ARG A 64 -18.74 -0.38 7.37
C ARG A 64 -18.09 0.36 6.22
N PRO A 65 -17.09 1.22 6.49
CA PRO A 65 -16.25 1.78 5.43
C PRO A 65 -15.48 0.68 4.67
N HIS A 66 -15.33 0.83 3.37
CA HIS A 66 -14.43 0.00 2.58
C HIS A 66 -13.04 0.64 2.51
N ARG A 67 -12.01 -0.19 2.34
CA ARG A 67 -10.61 0.25 2.45
C ARG A 67 -10.19 1.15 1.32
N ALA A 68 -10.41 0.75 0.08
CA ALA A 68 -10.10 1.55 -1.11
C ALA A 68 -11.23 2.55 -1.39
N ASN A 69 -11.41 3.52 -0.52
CA ASN A 69 -12.49 4.52 -0.61
C ASN A 69 -12.12 5.73 -1.48
N GLY A 70 -13.14 6.54 -1.82
CA GLY A 70 -12.97 7.70 -2.69
C GLY A 70 -12.05 8.78 -2.12
N SER A 71 -12.01 8.97 -0.80
CA SER A 71 -11.09 9.95 -0.17
C SER A 71 -9.64 9.53 -0.34
N LEU A 72 -9.34 8.23 -0.18
CA LEU A 72 -8.01 7.71 -0.44
C LEU A 72 -7.62 7.84 -1.91
N ALA A 73 -8.53 7.50 -2.82
CA ALA A 73 -8.29 7.62 -4.25
C ALA A 73 -8.04 9.07 -4.69
N LEU A 74 -8.81 10.02 -4.17
CA LEU A 74 -8.63 11.44 -4.45
C LEU A 74 -7.27 11.95 -3.91
N HIS A 75 -6.90 11.55 -2.70
CA HIS A 75 -5.61 11.93 -2.12
C HIS A 75 -4.43 11.40 -2.96
N VAL A 76 -4.49 10.14 -3.36
CA VAL A 76 -3.46 9.54 -4.24
C VAL A 76 -3.38 10.28 -5.58
N LEU A 77 -4.52 10.62 -6.18
CA LEU A 77 -4.54 11.37 -7.44
C LEU A 77 -3.90 12.76 -7.28
N GLU A 78 -4.24 13.52 -6.22
CA GLU A 78 -3.62 14.82 -5.96
C GLU A 78 -2.10 14.70 -5.81
N VAL A 79 -1.62 13.68 -5.08
CA VAL A 79 -0.17 13.43 -4.94
C VAL A 79 0.48 13.14 -6.30
N MET A 80 -0.15 12.33 -7.14
CA MET A 80 0.35 12.01 -8.49
C MET A 80 0.43 13.28 -9.37
N GLU A 81 -0.59 14.11 -9.38
CA GLU A 81 -0.59 15.39 -10.13
C GLU A 81 0.42 16.39 -9.57
N ALA A 82 0.64 16.38 -8.25
CA ALA A 82 1.61 17.25 -7.60
C ALA A 82 3.05 16.97 -8.06
N PHE A 83 3.40 15.74 -8.40
CA PHE A 83 4.72 15.43 -8.97
C PHE A 83 4.96 16.20 -10.28
N GLN A 84 4.00 16.19 -11.18
CA GLN A 84 4.12 16.93 -12.44
C GLN A 84 4.19 18.44 -12.19
N THR A 85 3.30 18.95 -11.36
CA THR A 85 3.24 20.38 -11.01
C THR A 85 4.55 20.86 -10.35
N ALA A 86 5.11 20.06 -9.44
CA ALA A 86 6.40 20.37 -8.80
C ALA A 86 7.55 20.38 -9.81
N SER A 87 7.57 19.39 -10.71
CA SER A 87 8.57 19.30 -11.78
C SER A 87 8.54 20.51 -12.71
N ASP A 88 7.35 20.90 -13.16
CA ASP A 88 7.17 21.99 -14.12
C ASP A 88 7.45 23.36 -13.51
N SER A 89 7.09 23.55 -12.26
CA SER A 89 7.25 24.84 -11.55
C SER A 89 8.58 24.98 -10.83
N GLY A 90 9.31 23.90 -10.58
CA GLY A 90 10.50 23.86 -9.73
C GLY A 90 10.24 24.23 -8.26
N ARG A 91 9.01 24.07 -7.80
CA ARG A 91 8.56 24.46 -6.45
C ARG A 91 7.90 23.29 -5.72
N THR A 92 7.93 23.37 -4.39
CA THR A 92 7.14 22.47 -3.55
C THR A 92 5.64 22.71 -3.78
N VAL A 93 4.88 21.62 -3.89
CA VAL A 93 3.41 21.65 -3.96
C VAL A 93 2.86 21.17 -2.63
N THR A 94 1.91 21.93 -2.08
CA THR A 94 1.21 21.54 -0.86
C THR A 94 0.03 20.65 -1.21
N ILE A 95 -0.03 19.46 -0.63
CA ILE A 95 -1.18 18.57 -0.73
C ILE A 95 -2.25 19.05 0.23
N THR A 96 -3.47 19.17 -0.25
CA THR A 96 -4.61 19.76 0.50
C THR A 96 -5.63 18.70 0.94
N THR A 97 -5.76 17.63 0.19
CA THR A 97 -6.63 16.51 0.56
C THR A 97 -6.08 15.74 1.76
N GLN A 98 -6.98 15.21 2.57
CA GLN A 98 -6.65 14.35 3.70
C GLN A 98 -7.43 13.04 3.60
N THR A 99 -6.82 11.97 4.06
CA THR A 99 -7.45 10.67 4.13
C THR A 99 -6.99 9.91 5.38
N GLU A 100 -7.87 9.16 5.96
CA GLU A 100 -7.53 8.24 7.04
C GLU A 100 -6.88 6.98 6.47
N ARG A 101 -5.86 6.46 7.16
CA ARG A 101 -5.28 5.18 6.81
C ARG A 101 -6.31 4.07 7.04
N PRO A 102 -6.70 3.30 6.02
CA PRO A 102 -7.66 2.22 6.20
C PRO A 102 -7.08 1.13 7.11
N ALA A 103 -7.96 0.49 7.88
CA ALA A 103 -7.56 -0.64 8.71
C ALA A 103 -6.99 -1.77 7.83
N PRO A 104 -5.91 -2.44 8.25
CA PRO A 104 -5.38 -3.58 7.51
C PRO A 104 -6.41 -4.73 7.45
N LEU A 105 -6.20 -5.65 6.51
CA LEU A 105 -6.89 -6.93 6.57
C LEU A 105 -6.38 -7.71 7.79
N SER A 106 -7.27 -8.50 8.41
CA SER A 106 -6.86 -9.35 9.55
C SER A 106 -5.86 -10.42 9.07
N GLU A 107 -4.79 -10.61 9.82
CA GLU A 107 -3.80 -11.67 9.56
C GLU A 107 -4.39 -13.09 9.68
N SER A 108 -5.53 -13.23 10.36
CA SER A 108 -6.23 -14.52 10.49
C SER A 108 -7.07 -14.91 9.28
N LEU A 109 -7.16 -14.06 8.26
CA LEU A 109 -7.91 -14.39 7.05
C LEU A 109 -7.17 -15.42 6.22
N VAL A 110 -7.94 -16.34 5.66
CA VAL A 110 -7.46 -17.28 4.63
C VAL A 110 -8.00 -16.85 3.27
N ASP A 111 -7.40 -17.37 2.22
CA ASP A 111 -7.80 -17.08 0.85
C ASP A 111 -9.30 -17.31 0.64
N GLY A 112 -9.95 -16.35 -0.04
CA GLY A 112 -11.39 -16.35 -0.25
C GLY A 112 -12.21 -15.69 0.87
N GLN A 113 -11.60 -15.28 1.98
CA GLN A 113 -12.27 -14.55 3.07
C GLN A 113 -11.94 -13.07 3.04
N ILE A 114 -12.96 -12.24 3.16
CA ILE A 114 -12.82 -10.79 3.41
C ILE A 114 -13.33 -10.55 4.83
N GLY A 115 -12.48 -10.39 5.80
CA GLY A 115 -12.85 -10.23 7.21
C GLY A 115 -13.96 -9.19 7.48
N ARG A 116 -14.50 -9.26 8.67
CA ARG A 116 -15.54 -8.32 9.16
C ARG A 116 -14.97 -6.94 9.43
#